data_b48bc77e65e6252bc7e6194b9495e9a2
#
_entry.id   b48bc77e65e6252bc7e6194b9495e9a2
#
_cell.length_a   1.000
_cell.length_b   1.000
_cell.length_c   1.000
_cell.angle_alpha   90.00
_cell.angle_beta   90.00
_cell.angle_gamma   90.00
#
_symmetry.space_group_name_H-M   'P 1'
#
loop_
_entity.id
_entity.type
_entity.pdbx_description
1 polymer ?
#
loop_
_entity_poly.entity_id
_entity_poly.type
_entity_poly.pdbx_seq_one_letter_code
_entity_poly.pdbx_strand_id
1 'polypeptide(L)'
;MPNDTENIWKLLPTLTKTLFIGFPFNLPLTESRASRIVWLLEELELDFSLKVYHRVKGVLAPKELLDVFPTGMSPVLQIFKEGASEPLTLAESGHIVQYVIQHYDTKGKLTPESDADKEKVDYFLHFAEGSLQPHLVSMLVGQVASQRAPWPTNYLVKGIMGKINSEYYVKRLKTNLKFLDDTLQKKGGGFFVGDKLTGADIILEFPVGQNIFGDEQRAKQLGLDVSPREAFPHLYEWSKLVAGEPLRKKAVATEKANL
;
A
#
# COMPACT_ATOMS: atom_id res chain seq x y z
N MET A 1 -43.25 -12.28 -16.83
CA MET A 1 -42.77 -11.31 -15.82
C MET A 1 -41.43 -10.82 -16.30
N PRO A 2 -41.22 -9.56 -16.62
CA PRO A 2 -39.95 -9.05 -17.10
C PRO A 2 -38.96 -8.99 -15.92
N ASN A 3 -37.71 -9.31 -16.25
CA ASN A 3 -36.57 -9.36 -15.34
C ASN A 3 -36.22 -7.97 -14.86
N ASP A 4 -36.52 -7.63 -13.60
CA ASP A 4 -36.23 -6.34 -12.97
C ASP A 4 -34.76 -6.13 -12.53
N THR A 5 -33.85 -6.92 -13.09
CA THR A 5 -32.40 -6.80 -12.76
C THR A 5 -31.64 -5.73 -13.55
N GLU A 6 -32.24 -5.11 -14.58
CA GLU A 6 -31.56 -4.13 -15.43
C GLU A 6 -31.58 -2.69 -14.92
N ASN A 7 -32.31 -2.37 -13.86
CA ASN A 7 -32.51 -0.99 -13.41
C ASN A 7 -31.88 -0.63 -12.04
N ILE A 8 -31.22 -1.58 -11.39
CA ILE A 8 -30.52 -1.30 -10.09
C ILE A 8 -29.33 -0.33 -10.28
N TRP A 9 -28.77 -0.28 -11.48
CA TRP A 9 -27.59 0.54 -11.80
C TRP A 9 -27.85 2.05 -11.90
N LYS A 10 -29.12 2.44 -12.07
CA LYS A 10 -29.53 3.87 -12.20
C LYS A 10 -29.75 4.55 -10.84
N LEU A 11 -29.66 3.83 -9.74
CA LEU A 11 -29.91 4.31 -8.38
C LEU A 11 -28.65 4.39 -7.51
N LEU A 12 -27.44 4.26 -8.09
CA LEU A 12 -26.24 4.56 -7.33
C LEU A 12 -26.10 6.09 -7.27
N PRO A 13 -26.26 6.69 -6.07
CA PRO A 13 -26.09 8.13 -5.92
C PRO A 13 -24.67 8.51 -6.31
N THR A 14 -24.51 9.73 -6.80
CA THR A 14 -23.21 10.36 -7.09
C THR A 14 -22.37 10.36 -5.81
N LEU A 15 -21.54 9.34 -5.64
CA LEU A 15 -20.72 9.18 -4.43
C LEU A 15 -19.46 10.02 -4.60
N THR A 16 -19.39 11.15 -3.90
CA THR A 16 -18.14 11.89 -3.80
C THR A 16 -17.26 11.21 -2.75
N LYS A 17 -16.06 10.77 -3.16
CA LYS A 17 -15.07 10.15 -2.28
C LYS A 17 -13.93 11.10 -2.06
N THR A 18 -13.52 11.28 -0.83
CA THR A 18 -12.35 12.09 -0.49
C THR A 18 -11.31 11.21 0.20
N LEU A 19 -10.14 11.09 -0.39
CA LEU A 19 -9.01 10.38 0.18
C LEU A 19 -8.06 11.37 0.86
N PHE A 20 -7.77 11.12 2.13
CA PHE A 20 -6.80 11.89 2.90
C PHE A 20 -5.44 11.21 2.85
N ILE A 21 -4.46 11.90 2.32
CA ILE A 21 -3.08 11.42 2.21
C ILE A 21 -2.20 12.17 3.21
N GLY A 22 -1.56 11.44 4.12
CA GLY A 22 -0.51 11.98 4.97
C GLY A 22 0.86 11.59 4.44
N PHE A 23 1.77 12.56 4.25
CA PHE A 23 3.13 12.27 3.79
C PHE A 23 4.03 11.86 4.94
N PRO A 24 4.85 10.82 4.76
CA PRO A 24 5.94 10.51 5.65
C PRO A 24 7.12 11.45 5.37
N PHE A 25 7.82 11.86 6.42
CA PHE A 25 9.16 12.46 6.50
C PHE A 25 9.69 13.21 5.24
N ASN A 26 10.45 14.30 5.45
CA ASN A 26 11.35 14.94 4.48
C ASN A 26 12.51 14.01 4.04
N LEU A 27 12.22 12.78 3.72
CA LEU A 27 13.09 11.90 2.96
C LEU A 27 12.59 11.95 1.50
N PRO A 28 13.45 11.75 0.50
CA PRO A 28 13.07 11.81 -0.92
C PRO A 28 12.16 10.64 -1.35
N LEU A 29 11.23 10.26 -0.50
CA LEU A 29 10.29 9.17 -0.68
C LEU A 29 8.91 9.80 -0.89
N THR A 30 8.65 10.13 -2.13
CA THR A 30 7.42 10.73 -2.65
C THR A 30 6.20 9.80 -2.56
N GLU A 31 6.34 8.61 -2.00
CA GLU A 31 5.30 7.58 -2.06
C GLU A 31 4.84 7.20 -0.66
N SER A 32 3.55 7.38 -0.41
CA SER A 32 2.91 6.99 0.84
C SER A 32 2.09 5.70 0.65
N ARG A 33 1.73 5.04 1.74
CA ARG A 33 0.79 3.90 1.69
C ARG A 33 -0.55 4.25 1.00
N ALA A 34 -0.85 5.52 0.84
CA ALA A 34 -2.03 6.01 0.16
C ALA A 34 -1.99 5.77 -1.36
N SER A 35 -0.79 5.64 -1.97
CA SER A 35 -0.64 5.38 -3.40
C SER A 35 -1.43 4.14 -3.87
N ARG A 36 -1.52 3.11 -3.01
CA ARG A 36 -2.32 1.91 -3.28
C ARG A 36 -3.82 2.22 -3.38
N ILE A 37 -4.30 3.14 -2.55
CA ILE A 37 -5.71 3.52 -2.54
C ILE A 37 -6.04 4.40 -3.74
N VAL A 38 -5.15 5.31 -4.11
CA VAL A 38 -5.31 6.11 -5.34
C VAL A 38 -5.37 5.18 -6.55
N TRP A 39 -4.45 4.22 -6.64
CA TRP A 39 -4.47 3.23 -7.72
C TRP A 39 -5.76 2.39 -7.73
N LEU A 40 -6.21 1.91 -6.57
CA LEU A 40 -7.47 1.18 -6.44
C LEU A 40 -8.67 1.98 -6.96
N LEU A 41 -8.77 3.25 -6.58
CA LEU A 41 -9.86 4.13 -7.00
C LEU A 41 -9.82 4.39 -8.52
N GLU A 42 -8.63 4.58 -9.10
CA GLU A 42 -8.44 4.68 -10.55
C GLU A 42 -8.81 3.38 -11.27
N GLU A 43 -8.43 2.20 -10.73
CA GLU A 43 -8.79 0.91 -11.32
C GLU A 43 -10.30 0.68 -11.38
N LEU A 44 -11.02 1.12 -10.38
CA LEU A 44 -12.47 0.99 -10.32
C LEU A 44 -13.21 2.19 -10.96
N GLU A 45 -12.48 3.11 -11.60
CA GLU A 45 -13.04 4.30 -12.27
C GLU A 45 -13.95 5.12 -11.34
N LEU A 46 -13.56 5.22 -10.07
CA LEU A 46 -14.35 5.92 -9.05
C LEU A 46 -13.93 7.37 -8.98
N ASP A 47 -14.91 8.28 -8.95
CA ASP A 47 -14.64 9.71 -8.71
C ASP A 47 -14.13 9.92 -7.30
N PHE A 48 -13.03 10.67 -7.16
CA PHE A 48 -12.45 11.00 -5.87
C PHE A 48 -11.72 12.34 -5.89
N SER A 49 -11.54 12.93 -4.71
CA SER A 49 -10.68 14.07 -4.48
C SER A 49 -9.57 13.70 -3.49
N LEU A 50 -8.39 14.30 -3.65
CA LEU A 50 -7.27 14.09 -2.75
C LEU A 50 -7.12 15.29 -1.81
N LYS A 51 -7.00 15.02 -0.51
CA LYS A 51 -6.60 16.00 0.48
C LYS A 51 -5.28 15.59 1.11
N VAL A 52 -4.26 16.39 0.84
CA VAL A 52 -2.89 16.13 1.29
C VAL A 52 -2.63 16.83 2.62
N TYR A 53 -2.03 16.11 3.55
CA TYR A 53 -1.59 16.63 4.84
C TYR A 53 -0.08 16.52 4.98
N HIS A 54 0.57 17.62 5.29
CA HIS A 54 2.02 17.64 5.53
C HIS A 54 2.34 17.35 6.99
N ARG A 55 3.36 16.53 7.23
CA ARG A 55 3.80 16.21 8.61
C ARG A 55 4.39 17.43 9.29
N VAL A 56 4.01 17.62 10.55
CA VAL A 56 4.58 18.64 11.43
C VAL A 56 5.90 18.13 12.00
N LYS A 57 6.95 18.98 11.94
CA LYS A 57 8.32 18.63 12.37
C LYS A 57 8.88 17.36 11.71
N GLY A 58 8.35 17.00 10.53
CA GLY A 58 8.80 15.87 9.73
C GLY A 58 8.47 14.47 10.28
N VAL A 59 7.71 14.36 11.37
CA VAL A 59 7.41 13.07 12.03
C VAL A 59 5.93 12.89 12.36
N LEU A 60 5.33 13.92 12.95
CA LEU A 60 4.00 13.82 13.54
C LEU A 60 2.90 14.13 12.50
N ALA A 61 1.78 13.45 12.62
CA ALA A 61 0.58 13.84 11.91
C ALA A 61 0.12 15.24 12.37
N PRO A 62 -0.40 16.07 11.47
CA PRO A 62 -1.01 17.33 11.86
C PRO A 62 -2.31 17.07 12.64
N LYS A 63 -2.70 18.03 13.49
CA LYS A 63 -3.92 17.90 14.31
C LYS A 63 -5.17 17.69 13.46
N GLU A 64 -5.23 18.34 12.31
CA GLU A 64 -6.33 18.25 11.36
C GLU A 64 -6.59 16.81 10.86
N LEU A 65 -5.56 15.97 10.83
CA LEU A 65 -5.72 14.56 10.48
C LEU A 65 -6.30 13.74 11.66
N LEU A 66 -6.00 14.14 12.90
CA LEU A 66 -6.63 13.56 14.10
C LEU A 66 -8.12 13.90 14.16
N ASP A 67 -8.52 15.06 13.66
CA ASP A 67 -9.94 15.45 13.57
C ASP A 67 -10.69 14.60 12.53
N VAL A 68 -9.98 14.09 11.51
CA VAL A 68 -10.58 13.20 10.50
C VAL A 68 -10.70 11.77 11.01
N PHE A 69 -9.65 11.27 11.67
CA PHE A 69 -9.64 9.92 12.23
C PHE A 69 -8.78 9.88 13.51
N PRO A 70 -9.27 9.28 14.61
CA PRO A 70 -8.63 9.38 15.92
C PRO A 70 -7.19 8.91 16.03
N THR A 71 -6.74 8.00 15.14
CA THR A 71 -5.36 7.52 15.15
C THR A 71 -4.38 8.50 14.46
N GLY A 72 -4.89 9.46 13.69
CA GLY A 72 -4.07 10.39 12.90
C GLY A 72 -3.17 9.69 11.88
N MET A 73 -3.52 8.47 11.45
CA MET A 73 -2.76 7.68 10.49
C MET A 73 -3.34 7.85 9.09
N SER A 74 -2.52 7.67 8.08
CA SER A 74 -2.87 7.73 6.65
C SER A 74 -2.54 6.38 5.99
N PRO A 75 -3.36 5.95 4.99
CA PRO A 75 -4.50 6.62 4.38
C PRO A 75 -5.79 6.56 5.18
N VAL A 76 -6.67 7.55 4.98
CA VAL A 76 -8.05 7.55 5.43
C VAL A 76 -8.94 7.83 4.21
N LEU A 77 -9.97 7.04 4.01
CA LEU A 77 -10.95 7.23 2.94
C LEU A 77 -12.30 7.63 3.54
N GLN A 78 -12.82 8.77 3.13
CA GLN A 78 -14.19 9.19 3.44
C GLN A 78 -15.10 8.98 2.23
N ILE A 79 -16.25 8.37 2.47
CA ILE A 79 -17.26 8.08 1.46
C ILE A 79 -18.52 8.83 1.83
N PHE A 80 -18.86 9.83 1.03
CA PHE A 80 -20.06 10.65 1.21
C PHE A 80 -21.21 10.01 0.42
N LYS A 81 -22.24 9.59 1.12
CA LYS A 81 -23.46 9.05 0.50
C LYS A 81 -24.53 10.11 0.47
N GLU A 82 -25.31 10.16 -0.60
CA GLU A 82 -26.45 11.07 -0.69
C GLU A 82 -27.45 10.82 0.46
N GLY A 83 -27.87 11.89 1.11
CA GLY A 83 -28.80 11.84 2.26
C GLY A 83 -28.17 11.42 3.58
N ALA A 84 -26.89 11.08 3.63
CA ALA A 84 -26.19 10.81 4.89
C ALA A 84 -25.70 12.11 5.53
N SER A 85 -25.91 12.26 6.84
CA SER A 85 -25.44 13.43 7.61
C SER A 85 -23.92 13.43 7.81
N GLU A 86 -23.32 12.25 7.78
CA GLU A 86 -21.89 12.05 8.03
C GLU A 86 -21.29 11.09 7.00
N PRO A 87 -19.99 11.26 6.60
CA PRO A 87 -19.31 10.32 5.72
C PRO A 87 -19.00 9.02 6.44
N LEU A 88 -19.04 7.93 5.70
CA LEU A 88 -18.39 6.69 6.15
C LEU A 88 -16.88 6.89 6.09
N THR A 89 -16.20 6.84 7.23
CA THR A 89 -14.76 7.02 7.34
C THR A 89 -14.07 5.67 7.54
N LEU A 90 -13.17 5.30 6.62
CA LEU A 90 -12.42 4.07 6.63
C LEU A 90 -10.93 4.37 6.83
N ALA A 91 -10.30 3.62 7.71
CA ALA A 91 -8.86 3.60 7.92
C ALA A 91 -8.32 2.17 7.74
N GLU A 92 -7.00 1.99 7.85
CA GLU A 92 -6.26 0.76 7.55
C GLU A 92 -6.30 0.39 6.06
N SER A 93 -5.13 0.35 5.44
CA SER A 93 -5.03 0.16 3.98
C SER A 93 -5.66 -1.16 3.51
N GLY A 94 -5.42 -2.26 4.23
CA GLY A 94 -6.01 -3.56 3.90
C GLY A 94 -7.54 -3.53 3.97
N HIS A 95 -8.09 -2.91 5.03
CA HIS A 95 -9.53 -2.74 5.21
C HIS A 95 -10.13 -1.85 4.11
N ILE A 96 -9.48 -0.73 3.76
CA ILE A 96 -9.95 0.14 2.68
C ILE A 96 -9.98 -0.63 1.36
N VAL A 97 -8.92 -1.37 1.01
CA VAL A 97 -8.87 -2.16 -0.22
C VAL A 97 -10.00 -3.19 -0.25
N GLN A 98 -10.15 -3.95 0.82
CA GLN A 98 -11.19 -4.97 0.94
C GLN A 98 -12.59 -4.36 0.80
N TYR A 99 -12.87 -3.31 1.57
CA TYR A 99 -14.18 -2.64 1.55
C TYR A 99 -14.52 -2.08 0.16
N VAL A 100 -13.58 -1.38 -0.47
CA VAL A 100 -13.82 -0.75 -1.77
C VAL A 100 -14.05 -1.81 -2.84
N ILE A 101 -13.28 -2.90 -2.88
CA ILE A 101 -13.51 -4.00 -3.83
C ILE A 101 -14.88 -4.64 -3.58
N GLN A 102 -15.21 -4.98 -2.34
CA GLN A 102 -16.47 -5.64 -2.01
C GLN A 102 -17.71 -4.82 -2.36
N HIS A 103 -17.64 -3.48 -2.29
CA HIS A 103 -18.81 -2.62 -2.45
C HIS A 103 -18.84 -1.86 -3.77
N TYR A 104 -17.72 -1.73 -4.48
CA TYR A 104 -17.62 -0.87 -5.67
C TYR A 104 -17.04 -1.55 -6.89
N ASP A 105 -16.50 -2.77 -6.79
CA ASP A 105 -16.07 -3.55 -7.96
C ASP A 105 -17.27 -4.26 -8.62
N THR A 106 -18.20 -3.48 -9.11
CA THR A 106 -19.46 -3.99 -9.70
C THR A 106 -19.26 -4.78 -10.99
N LYS A 107 -18.11 -4.58 -11.66
CA LYS A 107 -17.74 -5.28 -12.89
C LYS A 107 -16.89 -6.54 -12.64
N GLY A 108 -16.55 -6.84 -11.39
CA GLY A 108 -15.67 -7.96 -11.05
C GLY A 108 -14.24 -7.81 -11.59
N LYS A 109 -13.76 -6.57 -11.76
CA LYS A 109 -12.46 -6.29 -12.36
C LYS A 109 -11.32 -6.82 -11.50
N LEU A 110 -11.41 -6.59 -10.18
CA LEU A 110 -10.40 -6.96 -9.18
C LEU A 110 -10.82 -8.18 -8.35
N THR A 111 -12.07 -8.60 -8.45
CA THR A 111 -12.62 -9.71 -7.68
C THR A 111 -12.35 -11.03 -8.40
N PRO A 112 -11.68 -12.02 -7.79
CA PRO A 112 -11.54 -13.35 -8.34
C PRO A 112 -12.90 -14.07 -8.45
N GLU A 113 -13.01 -15.00 -9.39
CA GLU A 113 -14.23 -15.78 -9.57
C GLU A 113 -14.37 -16.88 -8.50
N SER A 114 -13.27 -17.61 -8.23
CA SER A 114 -13.28 -18.71 -7.28
C SER A 114 -13.18 -18.23 -5.83
N ASP A 115 -13.88 -18.91 -4.91
CA ASP A 115 -13.79 -18.62 -3.47
C ASP A 115 -12.37 -18.91 -2.94
N ALA A 116 -11.71 -19.95 -3.46
CA ALA A 116 -10.33 -20.24 -3.10
C ALA A 116 -9.34 -19.10 -3.46
N ASP A 117 -9.59 -18.37 -4.54
CA ASP A 117 -8.77 -17.22 -4.89
C ASP A 117 -9.16 -15.95 -4.11
N LYS A 118 -10.43 -15.79 -3.73
CA LYS A 118 -10.84 -14.75 -2.78
C LYS A 118 -10.13 -14.89 -1.44
N GLU A 119 -10.05 -16.11 -0.90
CA GLU A 119 -9.29 -16.42 0.32
C GLU A 119 -7.79 -16.08 0.19
N LYS A 120 -7.18 -16.33 -0.98
CA LYS A 120 -5.79 -15.94 -1.23
C LYS A 120 -5.64 -14.41 -1.26
N VAL A 121 -6.57 -13.68 -1.87
CA VAL A 121 -6.55 -12.22 -1.85
C VAL A 121 -6.62 -11.72 -0.42
N ASP A 122 -7.56 -12.22 0.38
CA ASP A 122 -7.70 -11.86 1.80
C ASP A 122 -6.41 -12.16 2.59
N TYR A 123 -5.81 -13.33 2.37
CA TYR A 123 -4.51 -13.66 2.96
C TYR A 123 -3.44 -12.61 2.63
N PHE A 124 -3.31 -12.16 1.36
CA PHE A 124 -2.31 -11.18 0.99
C PHE A 124 -2.60 -9.77 1.51
N LEU A 125 -3.87 -9.39 1.67
CA LEU A 125 -4.23 -8.14 2.34
C LEU A 125 -3.70 -8.11 3.77
N HIS A 126 -3.88 -9.20 4.51
CA HIS A 126 -3.39 -9.33 5.89
C HIS A 126 -1.87 -9.49 5.93
N PHE A 127 -1.28 -10.26 5.02
CA PHE A 127 0.16 -10.50 4.95
C PHE A 127 0.95 -9.19 4.70
N ALA A 128 0.47 -8.34 3.80
CA ALA A 128 1.12 -7.07 3.50
C ALA A 128 1.21 -6.16 4.72
N GLU A 129 0.12 -6.04 5.49
CA GLU A 129 0.05 -5.14 6.65
C GLU A 129 0.56 -5.79 7.94
N GLY A 130 0.41 -7.10 8.11
CA GLY A 130 0.83 -7.81 9.32
C GLY A 130 2.26 -8.35 9.28
N SER A 131 2.77 -8.71 8.11
CA SER A 131 4.07 -9.40 7.99
C SER A 131 5.15 -8.62 7.23
N LEU A 132 4.79 -7.70 6.33
CA LEU A 132 5.77 -6.90 5.59
C LEU A 132 5.94 -5.49 6.16
N GLN A 133 4.86 -4.74 6.24
CA GLN A 133 4.90 -3.33 6.65
C GLN A 133 5.51 -3.11 8.03
N PRO A 134 5.22 -3.89 9.08
CA PRO A 134 5.81 -3.67 10.40
C PRO A 134 7.33 -3.75 10.38
N HIS A 135 7.90 -4.68 9.60
CA HIS A 135 9.35 -4.80 9.50
C HIS A 135 9.97 -3.60 8.79
N LEU A 136 9.40 -3.18 7.65
CA LEU A 136 9.86 -2.02 6.91
C LEU A 136 9.78 -0.73 7.73
N VAL A 137 8.68 -0.54 8.46
CA VAL A 137 8.48 0.63 9.34
C VAL A 137 9.47 0.59 10.51
N SER A 138 9.68 -0.56 11.15
CA SER A 138 10.63 -0.69 12.27
C SER A 138 12.07 -0.39 11.83
N MET A 139 12.47 -0.86 10.64
CA MET A 139 13.79 -0.55 10.06
C MET A 139 13.94 0.95 9.78
N LEU A 140 12.91 1.58 9.22
CA LEU A 140 12.89 3.03 8.98
C LEU A 140 12.98 3.82 10.29
N VAL A 141 12.21 3.45 11.31
CA VAL A 141 12.25 4.10 12.63
C VAL A 141 13.64 3.98 13.26
N GLY A 142 14.27 2.80 13.17
CA GLY A 142 15.64 2.59 13.65
C GLY A 142 16.67 3.45 12.92
N GLN A 143 16.52 3.60 11.60
CA GLN A 143 17.37 4.49 10.81
C GLN A 143 17.21 5.95 11.23
N VAL A 144 15.98 6.44 11.36
CA VAL A 144 15.69 7.81 11.81
C VAL A 144 16.20 8.06 13.21
N ALA A 145 16.01 7.12 14.14
CA ALA A 145 16.54 7.21 15.50
C ALA A 145 18.08 7.37 15.49
N SER A 146 18.77 6.58 14.67
CA SER A 146 20.22 6.65 14.51
C SER A 146 20.71 7.99 13.94
N GLN A 147 19.95 8.57 13.01
CA GLN A 147 20.29 9.87 12.41
C GLN A 147 20.01 11.06 13.34
N ARG A 148 19.00 10.95 14.21
CA ARG A 148 18.57 12.05 15.10
C ARG A 148 19.19 12.00 16.49
N ALA A 149 19.82 10.90 16.86
CA ALA A 149 20.51 10.80 18.14
C ALA A 149 21.66 11.83 18.22
N PRO A 150 21.81 12.55 19.35
CA PRO A 150 22.87 13.54 19.50
C PRO A 150 24.24 12.89 19.56
N TRP A 151 25.26 13.64 19.12
CA TRP A 151 26.65 13.22 19.29
C TRP A 151 27.02 13.21 20.79
N PRO A 152 27.78 12.23 21.30
CA PRO A 152 28.34 11.05 20.61
C PRO A 152 27.42 9.80 20.64
N THR A 153 26.23 9.88 21.23
CA THR A 153 25.32 8.73 21.43
C THR A 153 24.79 8.14 20.12
N ASN A 154 24.83 8.91 19.03
CA ASN A 154 24.42 8.44 17.70
C ASN A 154 25.20 7.20 17.23
N TYR A 155 26.48 7.05 17.59
CA TYR A 155 27.26 5.84 17.26
C TYR A 155 26.74 4.60 17.98
N LEU A 156 26.38 4.75 19.27
CA LEU A 156 25.80 3.68 20.05
C LEU A 156 24.43 3.25 19.49
N VAL A 157 23.55 4.23 19.24
CA VAL A 157 22.22 3.99 18.67
C VAL A 157 22.34 3.31 17.31
N LYS A 158 23.24 3.78 16.43
CA LYS A 158 23.51 3.17 15.13
C LYS A 158 23.97 1.71 15.26
N GLY A 159 24.87 1.44 16.20
CA GLY A 159 25.35 0.07 16.47
C GLY A 159 24.24 -0.86 16.94
N ILE A 160 23.44 -0.44 17.92
CA ILE A 160 22.32 -1.22 18.46
C ILE A 160 21.27 -1.47 17.35
N MET A 161 20.82 -0.43 16.65
CA MET A 161 19.82 -0.55 15.61
C MET A 161 20.31 -1.38 14.42
N GLY A 162 21.59 -1.23 14.06
CA GLY A 162 22.24 -2.06 13.04
C GLY A 162 22.22 -3.55 13.42
N LYS A 163 22.53 -3.88 14.68
CA LYS A 163 22.49 -5.25 15.20
C LYS A 163 21.06 -5.82 15.18
N ILE A 164 20.07 -5.06 15.66
CA ILE A 164 18.66 -5.47 15.63
C ILE A 164 18.22 -5.71 14.18
N ASN A 165 18.53 -4.80 13.28
CA ASN A 165 18.18 -4.93 11.88
C ASN A 165 18.79 -6.19 11.25
N SER A 166 20.08 -6.40 11.37
CA SER A 166 20.78 -7.55 10.76
C SER A 166 20.33 -8.89 11.33
N GLU A 167 20.10 -8.96 12.66
CA GLU A 167 19.76 -10.22 13.33
C GLU A 167 18.27 -10.58 13.24
N TYR A 168 17.39 -9.61 13.11
CA TYR A 168 15.96 -9.86 13.12
C TYR A 168 15.25 -9.38 11.86
N TYR A 169 15.18 -8.06 11.62
CA TYR A 169 14.30 -7.53 10.59
C TYR A 169 14.71 -7.91 9.17
N VAL A 170 16.00 -7.86 8.85
CA VAL A 170 16.50 -8.26 7.50
C VAL A 170 16.25 -9.74 7.23
N LYS A 171 16.45 -10.61 8.24
CA LYS A 171 16.19 -12.04 8.10
C LYS A 171 14.72 -12.31 7.84
N ARG A 172 13.82 -11.65 8.59
CA ARG A 172 12.38 -11.76 8.38
C ARG A 172 11.94 -11.22 7.02
N LEU A 173 12.47 -10.08 6.63
CA LEU A 173 12.18 -9.50 5.32
C LEU A 173 12.61 -10.45 4.19
N LYS A 174 13.84 -10.98 4.23
CA LYS A 174 14.32 -11.96 3.25
C LYS A 174 13.43 -13.21 3.18
N THR A 175 12.99 -13.72 4.33
CA THR A 175 12.07 -14.87 4.38
C THR A 175 10.73 -14.55 3.72
N ASN A 176 10.17 -13.38 4.00
CA ASN A 176 8.90 -12.94 3.43
C ASN A 176 9.01 -12.70 1.91
N LEU A 177 10.10 -12.06 1.46
CA LEU A 177 10.33 -11.84 0.03
C LEU A 177 10.53 -13.17 -0.72
N LYS A 178 11.27 -14.11 -0.11
CA LYS A 178 11.42 -15.45 -0.68
C LYS A 178 10.08 -16.18 -0.79
N PHE A 179 9.24 -16.12 0.23
CA PHE A 179 7.91 -16.71 0.19
C PHE A 179 7.07 -16.15 -0.96
N LEU A 180 7.10 -14.83 -1.17
CA LEU A 180 6.39 -14.18 -2.28
C LEU A 180 6.97 -14.59 -3.64
N ASP A 181 8.29 -14.62 -3.78
CA ASP A 181 8.97 -15.05 -5.01
C ASP A 181 8.64 -16.50 -5.36
N ASP A 182 8.74 -17.41 -4.37
CA ASP A 182 8.40 -18.84 -4.53
C ASP A 182 6.90 -19.02 -4.89
N THR A 183 6.03 -18.16 -4.38
CA THR A 183 4.59 -18.18 -4.72
C THR A 183 4.37 -17.86 -6.19
N LEU A 184 5.00 -16.81 -6.69
CA LEU A 184 4.96 -16.44 -8.11
C LEU A 184 5.63 -17.50 -8.99
N GLN A 185 6.78 -18.05 -8.58
CA GLN A 185 7.46 -19.12 -9.29
C GLN A 185 6.57 -20.34 -9.47
N LYS A 186 5.95 -20.83 -8.39
CA LYS A 186 5.03 -21.98 -8.41
C LYS A 186 3.83 -21.77 -9.30
N LYS A 187 3.36 -20.53 -9.39
CA LYS A 187 2.23 -20.14 -10.22
C LYS A 187 2.61 -20.01 -11.71
N GLY A 188 3.88 -19.81 -12.03
CA GLY A 188 4.37 -19.52 -13.38
C GLY A 188 4.44 -18.03 -13.72
N GLY A 189 4.43 -17.15 -12.70
CA GLY A 189 4.53 -15.70 -12.87
C GLY A 189 3.17 -14.98 -12.95
N GLY A 190 3.17 -13.75 -13.46
CA GLY A 190 1.99 -12.89 -13.58
C GLY A 190 1.56 -12.27 -12.25
N PHE A 191 0.28 -12.05 -12.04
CA PHE A 191 -0.31 -11.50 -10.82
C PHE A 191 -0.31 -12.53 -9.68
N PHE A 192 -0.43 -12.09 -8.43
CA PHE A 192 -0.35 -13.00 -7.26
C PHE A 192 -1.50 -14.01 -7.22
N VAL A 193 -2.69 -13.61 -7.62
CA VAL A 193 -3.89 -14.48 -7.58
C VAL A 193 -4.57 -14.47 -8.93
N GLY A 194 -4.83 -15.67 -9.48
CA GLY A 194 -5.45 -15.81 -10.80
C GLY A 194 -4.62 -15.19 -11.92
N ASP A 195 -5.26 -14.84 -13.03
CA ASP A 195 -4.60 -14.36 -14.24
C ASP A 195 -4.81 -12.86 -14.49
N LYS A 196 -5.49 -12.16 -13.58
CA LYS A 196 -5.76 -10.72 -13.63
C LYS A 196 -5.35 -10.01 -12.35
N LEU A 197 -5.23 -8.69 -12.44
CA LEU A 197 -5.00 -7.82 -11.29
C LEU A 197 -6.05 -8.05 -10.20
N THR A 198 -5.61 -8.12 -8.94
CA THR A 198 -6.48 -8.27 -7.77
C THR A 198 -6.07 -7.33 -6.63
N GLY A 199 -6.84 -7.32 -5.56
CA GLY A 199 -6.49 -6.61 -4.33
C GLY A 199 -5.16 -7.03 -3.73
N ALA A 200 -4.71 -8.28 -3.97
CA ALA A 200 -3.41 -8.78 -3.53
C ALA A 200 -2.27 -8.02 -4.18
N ASP A 201 -2.34 -7.74 -5.47
CA ASP A 201 -1.31 -7.00 -6.19
C ASP A 201 -1.29 -5.52 -5.77
N ILE A 202 -2.47 -4.93 -5.62
CA ILE A 202 -2.62 -3.54 -5.18
C ILE A 202 -2.00 -3.33 -3.79
N ILE A 203 -2.28 -4.23 -2.84
CA ILE A 203 -1.77 -4.07 -1.47
C ILE A 203 -0.27 -4.33 -1.37
N LEU A 204 0.28 -5.28 -2.14
CA LEU A 204 1.69 -5.64 -2.14
C LEU A 204 2.57 -4.66 -2.91
N GLU A 205 2.00 -3.85 -3.82
CA GLU A 205 2.76 -2.93 -4.66
C GLU A 205 3.61 -1.96 -3.84
N PHE A 206 3.08 -1.37 -2.78
CA PHE A 206 3.85 -0.43 -1.95
C PHE A 206 4.96 -1.12 -1.13
N PRO A 207 4.70 -2.15 -0.31
CA PRO A 207 5.76 -2.77 0.49
C PRO A 207 6.81 -3.51 -0.34
N VAL A 208 6.47 -3.99 -1.53
CA VAL A 208 7.37 -4.78 -2.37
C VAL A 208 7.79 -4.00 -3.61
N GLY A 209 6.86 -3.62 -4.47
CA GLY A 209 7.17 -2.96 -5.74
C GLY A 209 7.97 -1.68 -5.53
N GLN A 210 7.44 -0.77 -4.71
CA GLN A 210 8.09 0.52 -4.44
C GLN A 210 9.27 0.40 -3.46
N ASN A 211 9.08 -0.27 -2.32
CA ASN A 211 10.09 -0.27 -1.27
C ASN A 211 11.29 -1.17 -1.54
N ILE A 212 11.14 -2.23 -2.33
CA ILE A 212 12.22 -3.18 -2.61
C ILE A 212 12.79 -2.97 -4.01
N PHE A 213 11.95 -2.75 -5.02
CA PHE A 213 12.36 -2.68 -6.42
C PHE A 213 12.33 -1.26 -7.02
N GLY A 214 11.64 -0.31 -6.40
CA GLY A 214 11.52 1.06 -6.90
C GLY A 214 12.82 1.86 -6.81
N ASP A 215 13.68 1.59 -5.82
CA ASP A 215 14.95 2.28 -5.61
C ASP A 215 16.02 1.31 -5.07
N GLU A 216 17.10 1.11 -5.85
CA GLU A 216 18.22 0.26 -5.45
C GLU A 216 18.98 0.77 -4.21
N GLN A 217 19.05 2.09 -4.01
CA GLN A 217 19.67 2.63 -2.80
C GLN A 217 18.87 2.27 -1.55
N ARG A 218 17.55 2.26 -1.67
CA ARG A 218 16.66 1.87 -0.58
C ARG A 218 16.82 0.39 -0.21
N ALA A 219 16.89 -0.49 -1.20
CA ALA A 219 17.14 -1.90 -0.96
C ALA A 219 18.46 -2.14 -0.19
N LYS A 220 19.54 -1.42 -0.55
CA LYS A 220 20.81 -1.43 0.19
C LYS A 220 20.67 -0.88 1.61
N GLN A 221 19.92 0.20 1.80
CA GLN A 221 19.64 0.77 3.13
C GLN A 221 18.85 -0.19 4.03
N LEU A 222 18.04 -1.06 3.43
CA LEU A 222 17.35 -2.13 4.13
C LEU A 222 18.27 -3.33 4.47
N GLY A 223 19.56 -3.29 4.11
CA GLY A 223 20.53 -4.34 4.40
C GLY A 223 20.37 -5.59 3.55
N LEU A 224 19.82 -5.46 2.36
CA LEU A 224 19.80 -6.53 1.37
C LEU A 224 21.18 -6.57 0.68
N ASP A 225 22.02 -7.55 1.07
CA ASP A 225 23.41 -7.64 0.64
C ASP A 225 23.54 -8.07 -0.84
N VAL A 226 22.48 -8.66 -1.40
CA VAL A 226 22.38 -9.09 -2.79
C VAL A 226 21.36 -8.19 -3.50
N SER A 227 21.58 -7.95 -4.79
CA SER A 227 20.59 -7.26 -5.61
C SER A 227 19.23 -7.95 -5.48
N PRO A 228 18.15 -7.26 -5.06
CA PRO A 228 16.84 -7.88 -4.95
C PRO A 228 16.35 -8.51 -6.25
N ARG A 229 16.78 -7.96 -7.39
CA ARG A 229 16.46 -8.47 -8.74
C ARG A 229 17.02 -9.87 -8.97
N GLU A 230 18.24 -10.13 -8.47
CA GLU A 230 18.91 -11.43 -8.58
C GLU A 230 18.39 -12.40 -7.54
N ALA A 231 18.13 -11.92 -6.32
CA ALA A 231 17.68 -12.75 -5.21
C ALA A 231 16.20 -13.19 -5.35
N PHE A 232 15.36 -12.37 -6.00
CA PHE A 232 13.91 -12.59 -6.12
C PHE A 232 13.43 -12.27 -7.56
N PRO A 233 13.83 -13.07 -8.55
CA PRO A 233 13.61 -12.75 -9.96
C PRO A 233 12.12 -12.74 -10.37
N HIS A 234 11.29 -13.65 -9.82
CA HIS A 234 9.86 -13.69 -10.14
C HIS A 234 9.12 -12.50 -9.54
N LEU A 235 9.53 -12.11 -8.34
CA LEU A 235 8.98 -10.93 -7.66
C LEU A 235 9.41 -9.64 -8.37
N TYR A 236 10.61 -9.60 -8.94
CA TYR A 236 11.06 -8.49 -9.78
C TYR A 236 10.23 -8.38 -11.06
N GLU A 237 9.97 -9.50 -11.76
CA GLU A 237 9.13 -9.50 -12.97
C GLU A 237 7.70 -9.04 -12.64
N TRP A 238 7.12 -9.51 -11.53
CA TRP A 238 5.84 -9.02 -11.03
C TRP A 238 5.89 -7.50 -10.75
N SER A 239 6.93 -7.00 -10.12
CA SER A 239 7.04 -5.57 -9.83
C SER A 239 7.05 -4.70 -11.10
N LYS A 240 7.68 -5.18 -12.19
CA LYS A 240 7.64 -4.53 -13.50
C LYS A 240 6.25 -4.59 -14.13
N LEU A 241 5.59 -5.74 -14.01
CA LEU A 241 4.24 -5.93 -14.51
C LEU A 241 3.30 -4.90 -13.89
N VAL A 242 3.20 -4.84 -12.57
CA VAL A 242 2.30 -3.91 -11.87
C VAL A 242 2.69 -2.44 -12.07
N ALA A 243 3.98 -2.10 -12.11
CA ALA A 243 4.44 -0.76 -12.42
C ALA A 243 4.12 -0.34 -13.87
N GLY A 244 3.96 -1.33 -14.75
CA GLY A 244 3.57 -1.16 -16.15
C GLY A 244 2.09 -0.83 -16.35
N GLU A 245 1.22 -1.14 -15.38
CA GLU A 245 -0.22 -0.97 -15.48
C GLU A 245 -0.61 0.50 -15.78
N PRO A 246 -1.46 0.76 -16.79
CA PRO A 246 -1.78 2.11 -17.22
C PRO A 246 -2.41 2.95 -16.11
N LEU A 247 -3.32 2.38 -15.32
CA LEU A 247 -4.01 3.09 -14.25
C LEU A 247 -3.14 3.25 -13.01
N ARG A 248 -2.13 2.37 -12.81
CA ARG A 248 -1.07 2.61 -11.81
C ARG A 248 -0.23 3.85 -12.17
N LYS A 249 0.15 3.98 -13.44
CA LYS A 249 0.87 5.18 -13.92
C LYS A 249 0.03 6.44 -13.78
N LYS A 250 -1.27 6.36 -14.09
CA LYS A 250 -2.21 7.46 -13.89
C LYS A 250 -2.28 7.84 -12.40
N ALA A 251 -2.42 6.88 -11.50
CA ALA A 251 -2.43 7.11 -10.05
C ALA A 251 -1.19 7.86 -9.56
N VAL A 252 0.00 7.46 -10.03
CA VAL A 252 1.27 8.18 -9.71
C VAL A 252 1.23 9.63 -10.22
N ALA A 253 0.72 9.85 -11.43
CA ALA A 253 0.59 11.20 -11.97
C ALA A 253 -0.41 12.05 -11.17
N THR A 254 -1.54 11.46 -10.79
CA THR A 254 -2.57 12.10 -9.94
C THR A 254 -1.99 12.50 -8.58
N GLU A 255 -1.23 11.63 -7.93
CA GLU A 255 -0.56 11.94 -6.67
C GLU A 255 0.41 13.12 -6.84
N LYS A 256 1.30 13.05 -7.83
CA LYS A 256 2.30 14.11 -8.09
C LYS A 256 1.67 15.46 -8.38
N ALA A 257 0.52 15.51 -9.04
CA ALA A 257 -0.19 16.75 -9.33
C ALA A 257 -0.83 17.42 -8.11
N ASN A 258 -1.01 16.66 -7.02
CA ASN A 258 -1.61 17.14 -5.77
C ASN A 258 -0.59 17.37 -4.64
N LEU A 259 0.70 17.12 -4.90
CA LEU A 259 1.84 17.38 -4.00
C LEU A 259 2.33 18.81 -4.12
#